data_d0549375d386652dc6ee4246766ff40b
#
_entry.id   d0549375d386652dc6ee4246766ff40b
#
_cell.length_a   1.000
_cell.length_b   1.000
_cell.length_c   1.000
_cell.angle_alpha   90.00
_cell.angle_beta   90.00
_cell.angle_gamma   90.00
#
_symmetry.space_group_name_H-M   'P 1'
#
loop_
_entity.id
_entity.type
_entity.pdbx_description
1 polymer ?
#
loop_
_entity_poly.entity_id
_entity_poly.type
_entity_poly.pdbx_seq_one_letter_code
_entity_poly.pdbx_strand_id
1 'polypeptide(L)'
;MNYKFVSYYDTKIYWTDELDGCGNELIEDLQNATAEVVGNKPINNTLEWCSGPGYWGFSLLGSHQTKTLTLSDIHAPVKPLLEYTIAQNNFENVQFFESDNFKNIPKQQFDLIVGNPPHFCIDPYIPTYNEPRKYKDEGWKIHEDFFNNVSDYLTDDGIIILVENRFGSNPEIFRPMIEKNNLRITNHFGSVKFPLDMWYLGVDKNPV
;
A
#
# COMPACT_ATOMS: atom_id res chain seq x y z
N MET A 1 10.01 -19.63 -14.09
CA MET A 1 10.03 -19.24 -12.65
C MET A 1 8.89 -19.95 -11.97
N ASN A 2 9.10 -20.48 -10.78
CA ASN A 2 8.05 -21.19 -10.04
C ASN A 2 7.38 -20.18 -9.08
N TYR A 3 6.36 -19.46 -9.56
CA TYR A 3 5.62 -18.53 -8.71
C TYR A 3 4.71 -19.30 -7.76
N LYS A 4 4.68 -18.90 -6.50
CA LYS A 4 3.64 -19.25 -5.52
C LYS A 4 2.45 -18.32 -5.75
N PHE A 5 1.30 -18.66 -5.22
CA PHE A 5 0.14 -17.76 -5.24
C PHE A 5 -0.67 -17.88 -3.95
N VAL A 6 -1.37 -16.82 -3.64
CA VAL A 6 -2.45 -16.79 -2.66
C VAL A 6 -3.74 -16.43 -3.39
N SER A 7 -4.86 -17.00 -2.98
CA SER A 7 -6.17 -16.69 -3.58
C SER A 7 -6.98 -15.80 -2.66
N TYR A 8 -7.63 -14.80 -3.27
CA TYR A 8 -8.66 -14.01 -2.62
C TYR A 8 -9.87 -13.99 -3.55
N TYR A 9 -10.98 -14.64 -3.13
CA TYR A 9 -12.04 -15.06 -4.04
C TYR A 9 -11.46 -15.80 -5.26
N ASP A 10 -11.85 -15.41 -6.47
CA ASP A 10 -11.39 -16.01 -7.72
C ASP A 10 -10.05 -15.44 -8.22
N THR A 11 -9.48 -14.45 -7.52
CA THR A 11 -8.22 -13.81 -7.90
C THR A 11 -7.03 -14.55 -7.33
N LYS A 12 -6.06 -14.90 -8.19
CA LYS A 12 -4.77 -15.46 -7.81
C LYS A 12 -3.71 -14.39 -7.85
N ILE A 13 -3.11 -14.08 -6.73
CA ILE A 13 -2.03 -13.11 -6.62
C ILE A 13 -0.73 -13.88 -6.45
N TYR A 14 0.16 -13.72 -7.43
CA TYR A 14 1.41 -14.49 -7.49
C TYR A 14 2.54 -13.78 -6.76
N TRP A 15 3.47 -14.55 -6.22
CA TRP A 15 4.60 -14.05 -5.44
C TRP A 15 5.79 -15.03 -5.43
N THR A 16 6.95 -14.57 -4.95
CA THR A 16 8.14 -15.37 -4.67
C THR A 16 8.62 -15.06 -3.25
N ASP A 17 9.39 -15.95 -2.65
CA ASP A 17 9.94 -15.74 -1.29
C ASP A 17 10.78 -14.45 -1.19
N GLU A 18 11.40 -14.04 -2.29
CA GLU A 18 12.21 -12.81 -2.36
C GLU A 18 11.35 -11.54 -2.43
N LEU A 19 10.14 -11.63 -2.98
CA LEU A 19 9.26 -10.49 -3.26
C LEU A 19 8.02 -10.43 -2.36
N ASP A 20 7.80 -11.43 -1.50
CA ASP A 20 6.58 -11.54 -0.69
C ASP A 20 6.38 -10.35 0.27
N GLY A 21 7.44 -9.90 0.91
CA GLY A 21 7.32 -8.83 1.91
C GLY A 21 6.37 -9.17 3.08
N CYS A 22 6.06 -10.45 3.29
CA CYS A 22 5.09 -10.96 4.27
C CYS A 22 3.63 -10.54 4.00
N GLY A 23 3.32 -9.96 2.84
CA GLY A 23 1.99 -9.46 2.51
C GLY A 23 0.97 -10.55 2.17
N ASN A 24 1.42 -11.75 1.74
CA ASN A 24 0.52 -12.83 1.37
C ASN A 24 -0.44 -13.25 2.50
N GLU A 25 -0.02 -13.10 3.74
CA GLU A 25 -0.82 -13.43 4.92
C GLU A 25 -1.77 -12.31 5.35
N LEU A 26 -1.60 -11.09 4.83
CA LEU A 26 -2.34 -9.90 5.26
C LEU A 26 -3.62 -9.64 4.46
N ILE A 27 -3.87 -10.31 3.33
CA ILE A 27 -4.92 -9.93 2.37
C ILE A 27 -6.29 -9.71 3.01
N GLU A 28 -6.76 -10.63 3.85
CA GLU A 28 -8.05 -10.48 4.53
C GLU A 28 -8.06 -9.28 5.48
N ASP A 29 -6.94 -9.05 6.18
CA ASP A 29 -6.80 -7.96 7.12
C ASP A 29 -6.75 -6.59 6.40
N LEU A 30 -6.06 -6.52 5.24
CA LEU A 30 -6.04 -5.35 4.36
C LEU A 30 -7.45 -5.01 3.83
N GLN A 31 -8.24 -6.03 3.50
CA GLN A 31 -9.63 -5.87 3.05
C GLN A 31 -10.53 -5.37 4.18
N ASN A 32 -10.36 -5.90 5.39
CA ASN A 32 -11.09 -5.45 6.56
C ASN A 32 -10.74 -3.98 6.89
N ALA A 33 -9.47 -3.61 6.79
CA ALA A 33 -9.03 -2.22 6.98
C ALA A 33 -9.65 -1.29 5.92
N THR A 34 -9.75 -1.73 4.67
CA THR A 34 -10.42 -0.96 3.62
C THR A 34 -11.90 -0.77 3.95
N ALA A 35 -12.61 -1.83 4.33
CA ALA A 35 -14.02 -1.77 4.68
C ALA A 35 -14.29 -0.84 5.88
N GLU A 36 -13.42 -0.88 6.90
CA GLU A 36 -13.52 -0.03 8.08
C GLU A 36 -13.37 1.46 7.76
N VAL A 37 -12.39 1.81 6.91
CA VAL A 37 -12.03 3.22 6.64
C VAL A 37 -12.88 3.81 5.51
N VAL A 38 -13.10 3.05 4.44
CA VAL A 38 -13.81 3.53 3.24
C VAL A 38 -15.33 3.41 3.41
N GLY A 39 -15.80 2.40 4.13
CA GLY A 39 -17.22 2.11 4.27
C GLY A 39 -17.89 1.82 2.92
N ASN A 40 -18.95 2.56 2.61
CA ASN A 40 -19.70 2.38 1.37
C ASN A 40 -19.34 3.40 0.26
N LYS A 41 -18.24 4.13 0.40
CA LYS A 41 -17.81 5.07 -0.66
C LYS A 41 -17.45 4.30 -1.93
N PRO A 42 -17.88 4.76 -3.11
CA PRO A 42 -17.48 4.16 -4.36
C PRO A 42 -16.01 4.46 -4.65
N ILE A 43 -15.25 3.45 -5.03
CA ILE A 43 -13.85 3.58 -5.45
C ILE A 43 -13.79 3.31 -6.95
N ASN A 44 -13.33 4.27 -7.74
CA ASN A 44 -13.10 4.07 -9.16
C ASN A 44 -11.63 3.79 -9.44
N ASN A 45 -10.73 4.58 -8.85
CA ASN A 45 -9.31 4.54 -9.11
C ASN A 45 -8.55 4.28 -7.81
N THR A 46 -7.76 3.21 -7.79
CA THR A 46 -6.89 2.88 -6.65
C THR A 46 -5.43 2.95 -7.04
N LEU A 47 -4.59 3.51 -6.17
CA LEU A 47 -3.15 3.35 -6.20
C LEU A 47 -2.72 2.43 -5.05
N GLU A 48 -1.92 1.40 -5.35
CA GLU A 48 -1.14 0.70 -4.32
C GLU A 48 0.31 1.21 -4.39
N TRP A 49 0.69 1.94 -3.36
CA TRP A 49 2.03 2.48 -3.16
C TRP A 49 2.90 1.46 -2.43
N CYS A 50 4.17 1.31 -2.83
CA CYS A 50 5.06 0.26 -2.36
C CYS A 50 4.43 -1.13 -2.55
N SER A 51 3.94 -1.36 -3.76
CA SER A 51 2.99 -2.44 -4.06
C SER A 51 3.58 -3.85 -3.90
N GLY A 52 4.91 -4.02 -4.07
CA GLY A 52 5.46 -5.36 -4.13
C GLY A 52 4.64 -6.26 -5.08
N PRO A 53 4.17 -7.45 -4.66
CA PRO A 53 3.31 -8.31 -5.46
C PRO A 53 1.89 -7.80 -5.74
N GLY A 54 1.49 -6.67 -5.16
CA GLY A 54 0.17 -6.07 -5.39
C GLY A 54 -0.97 -6.74 -4.60
N TYR A 55 -0.70 -7.21 -3.41
CA TYR A 55 -1.68 -7.97 -2.63
C TYR A 55 -2.95 -7.19 -2.33
N TRP A 56 -2.81 -5.94 -1.94
CA TRP A 56 -3.95 -5.09 -1.61
C TRP A 56 -4.73 -4.70 -2.86
N GLY A 57 -4.04 -4.12 -3.85
CA GLY A 57 -4.66 -3.64 -5.07
C GLY A 57 -5.33 -4.73 -5.89
N PHE A 58 -4.66 -5.86 -6.11
CA PHE A 58 -5.27 -6.97 -6.85
C PHE A 58 -6.45 -7.59 -6.10
N SER A 59 -6.43 -7.66 -4.78
CA SER A 59 -7.58 -8.15 -4.02
C SER A 59 -8.77 -7.20 -4.11
N LEU A 60 -8.55 -5.88 -4.12
CA LEU A 60 -9.59 -4.87 -4.33
C LEU A 60 -10.17 -4.94 -5.75
N LEU A 61 -9.30 -5.08 -6.77
CA LEU A 61 -9.73 -5.18 -8.15
C LEU A 61 -10.51 -6.46 -8.41
N GLY A 62 -10.01 -7.59 -7.94
CA GLY A 62 -10.64 -8.89 -8.13
C GLY A 62 -11.97 -9.05 -7.39
N SER A 63 -12.17 -8.36 -6.28
CA SER A 63 -13.45 -8.29 -5.55
C SER A 63 -14.37 -7.16 -6.03
N HIS A 64 -14.03 -6.50 -7.15
CA HIS A 64 -14.82 -5.42 -7.76
C HIS A 64 -15.04 -4.19 -6.85
N GLN A 65 -14.17 -3.98 -5.87
CA GLN A 65 -14.23 -2.81 -5.00
C GLN A 65 -13.60 -1.57 -5.66
N THR A 66 -12.73 -1.75 -6.65
CA THR A 66 -12.19 -0.68 -7.50
C THR A 66 -12.35 -1.03 -8.98
N LYS A 67 -12.40 -0.03 -9.86
CA LYS A 67 -12.52 -0.23 -11.32
C LYS A 67 -11.17 -0.25 -12.02
N THR A 68 -10.22 0.56 -11.55
CA THR A 68 -8.87 0.63 -12.10
C THR A 68 -7.84 0.54 -10.98
N LEU A 69 -6.70 -0.04 -11.28
CA LEU A 69 -5.60 -0.21 -10.36
C LEU A 69 -4.31 0.34 -10.95
N THR A 70 -3.67 1.21 -10.20
CA THR A 70 -2.27 1.61 -10.41
C THR A 70 -1.42 0.97 -9.33
N LEU A 71 -0.36 0.30 -9.73
CA LEU A 71 0.65 -0.27 -8.83
C LEU A 71 1.93 0.56 -8.97
N SER A 72 2.59 0.83 -7.87
CA SER A 72 3.86 1.57 -7.86
C SER A 72 4.85 0.97 -6.88
N ASP A 73 6.05 0.70 -7.35
CA ASP A 73 7.16 0.23 -6.54
C ASP A 73 8.49 0.75 -7.09
N ILE A 74 9.48 0.94 -6.23
CA ILE A 74 10.84 1.30 -6.65
C ILE A 74 11.64 0.08 -7.09
N HIS A 75 11.19 -1.12 -6.74
CA HIS A 75 11.88 -2.37 -6.98
C HIS A 75 11.52 -2.97 -8.35
N ALA A 76 12.27 -2.62 -9.38
CA ALA A 76 12.05 -3.07 -10.77
C ALA A 76 11.79 -4.60 -10.92
N PRO A 77 12.46 -5.50 -10.17
CA PRO A 77 12.23 -6.94 -10.29
C PRO A 77 10.79 -7.41 -10.00
N VAL A 78 9.95 -6.59 -9.40
CA VAL A 78 8.53 -6.93 -9.16
C VAL A 78 7.70 -6.93 -10.45
N LYS A 79 8.10 -6.17 -11.47
CA LYS A 79 7.32 -5.97 -12.71
C LYS A 79 6.92 -7.26 -13.42
N PRO A 80 7.83 -8.22 -13.70
CA PRO A 80 7.45 -9.47 -14.37
C PRO A 80 6.44 -10.30 -13.57
N LEU A 81 6.48 -10.21 -12.25
CA LEU A 81 5.55 -10.88 -11.35
C LEU A 81 4.14 -10.26 -11.44
N LEU A 82 4.06 -8.93 -11.45
CA LEU A 82 2.81 -8.20 -11.61
C LEU A 82 2.18 -8.47 -12.98
N GLU A 83 2.97 -8.43 -14.05
CA GLU A 83 2.53 -8.78 -15.41
C GLU A 83 1.98 -10.22 -15.48
N TYR A 84 2.63 -11.14 -14.77
CA TYR A 84 2.14 -12.52 -14.68
C TYR A 84 0.79 -12.60 -13.94
N THR A 85 0.65 -11.91 -12.81
CA THR A 85 -0.62 -11.83 -12.06
C THR A 85 -1.74 -11.24 -12.91
N ILE A 86 -1.47 -10.14 -13.63
CA ILE A 86 -2.41 -9.50 -14.55
C ILE A 86 -2.88 -10.49 -15.63
N ALA A 87 -1.94 -11.18 -16.28
CA ALA A 87 -2.25 -12.12 -17.35
C ALA A 87 -3.06 -13.33 -16.86
N GLN A 88 -2.74 -13.89 -15.68
CA GLN A 88 -3.42 -15.06 -15.15
C GLN A 88 -4.86 -14.78 -14.70
N ASN A 89 -5.19 -13.54 -14.37
CA ASN A 89 -6.53 -13.12 -13.94
C ASN A 89 -7.29 -12.37 -15.06
N ASN A 90 -6.69 -12.19 -16.24
CA ASN A 90 -7.26 -11.41 -17.35
C ASN A 90 -7.65 -9.97 -16.96
N PHE A 91 -6.86 -9.32 -16.12
CA PHE A 91 -7.10 -7.93 -15.73
C PHE A 91 -6.71 -6.98 -16.88
N GLU A 92 -7.63 -6.08 -17.26
CA GLU A 92 -7.41 -5.12 -18.35
C GLU A 92 -7.09 -3.71 -17.82
N ASN A 93 -7.53 -3.38 -16.61
CA ASN A 93 -7.48 -2.02 -16.05
C ASN A 93 -6.40 -1.88 -14.97
N VAL A 94 -5.19 -2.36 -15.26
CA VAL A 94 -4.04 -2.30 -14.35
C VAL A 94 -2.87 -1.61 -15.05
N GLN A 95 -2.22 -0.69 -14.32
CA GLN A 95 -0.97 -0.06 -14.73
C GLN A 95 0.08 -0.25 -13.65
N PHE A 96 1.34 -0.39 -14.04
CA PHE A 96 2.47 -0.42 -13.12
C PHE A 96 3.50 0.64 -13.47
N PHE A 97 3.98 1.36 -12.47
CA PHE A 97 5.06 2.33 -12.57
C PHE A 97 6.20 1.97 -11.63
N GLU A 98 7.39 1.73 -12.21
CA GLU A 98 8.62 1.74 -11.42
C GLU A 98 8.89 3.18 -10.99
N SER A 99 8.69 3.49 -9.72
CA SER A 99 8.70 4.86 -9.23
C SER A 99 9.22 4.97 -7.79
N ASP A 100 10.05 5.94 -7.56
CA ASP A 100 10.39 6.44 -6.24
C ASP A 100 9.29 7.42 -5.83
N ASN A 101 8.38 6.98 -4.98
CA ASN A 101 7.12 7.66 -4.68
C ASN A 101 6.35 8.03 -5.97
N PHE A 102 6.06 9.30 -6.19
CA PHE A 102 5.26 9.78 -7.32
C PHE A 102 6.08 10.22 -8.55
N LYS A 103 7.41 10.09 -8.53
CA LYS A 103 8.29 10.68 -9.57
C LYS A 103 7.97 10.26 -11.00
N ASN A 104 7.58 9.00 -11.18
CA ASN A 104 7.26 8.44 -12.50
C ASN A 104 5.77 8.17 -12.71
N ILE A 105 4.92 8.48 -11.72
CA ILE A 105 3.47 8.32 -11.85
C ILE A 105 2.91 9.54 -12.58
N PRO A 106 2.23 9.40 -13.73
CA PRO A 106 1.56 10.53 -14.40
C PRO A 106 0.55 11.20 -13.47
N LYS A 107 0.38 12.51 -13.61
CA LYS A 107 -0.63 13.25 -12.83
C LYS A 107 -2.02 12.69 -13.10
N GLN A 108 -2.60 12.11 -12.10
CA GLN A 108 -3.97 11.58 -12.05
C GLN A 108 -4.42 11.59 -10.60
N GLN A 109 -5.70 11.43 -10.36
CA GLN A 109 -6.26 11.42 -9.02
C GLN A 109 -6.84 10.05 -8.68
N PHE A 110 -6.64 9.65 -7.43
CA PHE A 110 -7.10 8.38 -6.88
C PHE A 110 -8.16 8.62 -5.80
N ASP A 111 -9.18 7.79 -5.79
CA ASP A 111 -10.19 7.76 -4.73
C ASP A 111 -9.66 7.03 -3.50
N LEU A 112 -8.76 6.07 -3.73
CA LEU A 112 -8.10 5.30 -2.68
C LEU A 112 -6.61 5.13 -2.98
N ILE A 113 -5.79 5.43 -2.00
CA ILE A 113 -4.36 5.10 -2.01
C ILE A 113 -4.11 4.15 -0.85
N VAL A 114 -3.59 2.98 -1.13
CA VAL A 114 -3.21 2.00 -0.11
C VAL A 114 -1.70 1.75 -0.17
N GLY A 115 -1.10 1.35 0.95
CA GLY A 115 0.33 1.06 0.94
C GLY A 115 0.80 0.23 2.13
N ASN A 116 1.83 -0.57 1.86
CA ASN A 116 2.61 -1.30 2.85
C ASN A 116 4.08 -0.87 2.73
N PRO A 117 4.41 0.36 3.18
CA PRO A 117 5.74 0.95 3.00
C PRO A 117 6.76 0.35 3.98
N PRO A 118 8.05 0.71 3.86
CA PRO A 118 9.06 0.35 4.86
C PRO A 118 8.72 0.90 6.25
N HIS A 119 8.69 0.05 7.27
CA HIS A 119 8.12 0.34 8.59
C HIS A 119 9.11 0.86 9.64
N PHE A 120 10.43 0.91 9.34
CA PHE A 120 11.44 1.17 10.36
C PHE A 120 12.36 2.33 9.97
N CYS A 121 12.47 3.31 10.87
CA CYS A 121 13.39 4.45 10.68
C CYS A 121 14.87 4.07 10.83
N ILE A 122 15.14 3.06 11.65
CA ILE A 122 16.48 2.50 11.88
C ILE A 122 16.51 1.03 11.45
N ASP A 123 17.70 0.48 11.22
CA ASP A 123 17.80 -0.94 10.90
C ASP A 123 17.23 -1.78 12.04
N PRO A 124 16.13 -2.51 11.79
CA PRO A 124 15.67 -3.45 12.78
C PRO A 124 16.73 -4.54 12.91
N TYR A 125 17.19 -4.81 14.12
CA TYR A 125 18.00 -5.99 14.38
C TYR A 125 17.10 -7.24 14.29
N ILE A 126 16.78 -7.58 13.05
CA ILE A 126 16.04 -8.81 12.76
C ILE A 126 16.99 -9.71 11.96
N PRO A 127 17.54 -10.76 12.58
CA PRO A 127 18.56 -11.62 11.96
C PRO A 127 18.11 -12.30 10.66
N THR A 128 16.83 -12.26 10.36
CA THR A 128 16.20 -12.94 9.21
C THR A 128 16.04 -12.05 7.98
N TYR A 129 16.26 -10.73 8.07
CA TYR A 129 16.08 -9.82 6.95
C TYR A 129 17.39 -9.52 6.26
N ASN A 130 17.65 -10.22 5.14
CA ASN A 130 18.84 -10.04 4.32
C ASN A 130 18.82 -8.79 3.42
N GLU A 131 17.68 -8.05 3.37
CA GLU A 131 17.51 -6.87 2.52
C GLU A 131 16.94 -5.67 3.30
N PRO A 132 17.81 -4.83 3.88
CA PRO A 132 17.39 -3.68 4.70
C PRO A 132 16.43 -2.71 4.00
N ARG A 133 16.55 -2.55 2.67
CA ARG A 133 15.75 -1.58 1.89
C ARG A 133 14.25 -1.85 1.87
N LYS A 134 13.83 -3.10 2.06
CA LYS A 134 12.41 -3.46 2.10
C LYS A 134 11.70 -2.99 3.37
N TYR A 135 12.46 -2.74 4.43
CA TYR A 135 11.93 -2.50 5.76
C TYR A 135 12.33 -1.16 6.35
N LYS A 136 13.33 -0.48 5.74
CA LYS A 136 13.96 0.72 6.28
C LYS A 136 13.57 1.98 5.51
N ASP A 137 12.99 2.92 6.23
CA ASP A 137 12.81 4.31 5.81
C ASP A 137 13.66 5.23 6.69
N GLU A 138 14.92 5.45 6.29
CA GLU A 138 15.87 6.20 7.08
C GLU A 138 15.46 7.66 7.29
N GLY A 139 15.16 8.00 8.55
CA GLY A 139 14.70 9.32 8.93
C GLY A 139 13.28 9.62 8.41
N TRP A 140 12.51 8.61 8.07
CA TRP A 140 11.15 8.73 7.53
C TRP A 140 11.07 9.54 6.23
N LYS A 141 12.12 9.52 5.42
CA LYS A 141 12.22 10.32 4.18
C LYS A 141 11.25 9.85 3.10
N ILE A 142 10.99 8.54 3.02
CA ILE A 142 10.05 7.97 2.05
C ILE A 142 8.63 8.43 2.40
N HIS A 143 8.25 8.36 3.68
CA HIS A 143 6.95 8.85 4.15
C HIS A 143 6.83 10.37 4.04
N GLU A 144 7.89 11.12 4.40
CA GLU A 144 7.86 12.58 4.27
C GLU A 144 7.67 13.00 2.81
N ASP A 145 8.40 12.39 1.88
CA ASP A 145 8.25 12.68 0.44
C ASP A 145 6.88 12.24 -0.08
N PHE A 146 6.36 11.09 0.38
CA PHE A 146 5.00 10.65 0.06
C PHE A 146 3.97 11.68 0.49
N PHE A 147 3.94 12.07 1.76
CA PHE A 147 2.95 13.03 2.27
C PHE A 147 3.12 14.43 1.68
N ASN A 148 4.33 14.84 1.31
CA ASN A 148 4.58 16.12 0.64
C ASN A 148 3.97 16.19 -0.77
N ASN A 149 3.71 15.07 -1.42
CA ASN A 149 3.25 15.01 -2.81
C ASN A 149 1.85 14.41 -2.99
N VAL A 150 1.37 13.60 -2.06
CA VAL A 150 0.17 12.78 -2.24
C VAL A 150 -1.11 13.59 -2.45
N SER A 151 -1.22 14.79 -1.89
CA SER A 151 -2.40 15.65 -2.03
C SER A 151 -2.74 15.99 -3.48
N ASP A 152 -1.73 16.05 -4.37
CA ASP A 152 -1.90 16.27 -5.80
C ASP A 152 -2.48 15.07 -6.55
N TYR A 153 -2.39 13.89 -5.94
CA TYR A 153 -2.82 12.60 -6.50
C TYR A 153 -4.08 12.06 -5.83
N LEU A 154 -4.60 12.75 -4.82
CA LEU A 154 -5.78 12.33 -4.08
C LEU A 154 -6.99 13.16 -4.53
N THR A 155 -8.13 12.53 -4.84
CA THR A 155 -9.38 13.25 -5.06
C THR A 155 -9.79 14.03 -3.79
N ASP A 156 -10.73 14.96 -3.88
CA ASP A 156 -11.13 15.77 -2.72
C ASP A 156 -11.74 14.90 -1.61
N ASP A 157 -12.45 13.85 -1.98
CA ASP A 157 -13.00 12.86 -1.05
C ASP A 157 -12.11 11.59 -0.92
N GLY A 158 -10.90 11.64 -1.46
CA GLY A 158 -9.99 10.50 -1.51
C GLY A 158 -9.46 10.11 -0.12
N ILE A 159 -9.12 8.85 0.01
CA ILE A 159 -8.67 8.25 1.27
C ILE A 159 -7.32 7.58 1.05
N ILE A 160 -6.46 7.70 2.05
CA ILE A 160 -5.18 6.97 2.13
C ILE A 160 -5.30 5.98 3.27
N ILE A 161 -4.85 4.73 3.05
CA ILE A 161 -4.73 3.73 4.10
C ILE A 161 -3.33 3.13 4.04
N LEU A 162 -2.58 3.25 5.12
CA LEU A 162 -1.27 2.64 5.27
C LEU A 162 -1.32 1.55 6.33
N VAL A 163 -0.63 0.45 6.09
CA VAL A 163 -0.35 -0.54 7.13
C VAL A 163 1.06 -0.32 7.66
N GLU A 164 1.23 -0.36 8.97
CA GLU A 164 2.46 -0.03 9.66
C GLU A 164 2.78 -1.03 10.78
N ASN A 165 4.04 -1.05 11.20
CA ASN A 165 4.50 -1.94 12.26
C ASN A 165 4.67 -1.19 13.59
N ARG A 166 4.10 -1.74 14.68
CA ARG A 166 4.11 -1.14 16.02
C ARG A 166 5.51 -1.00 16.63
N PHE A 167 6.44 -1.85 16.22
CA PHE A 167 7.82 -1.77 16.72
C PHE A 167 8.63 -0.70 16.00
N GLY A 168 8.22 -0.28 14.80
CA GLY A 168 8.91 0.73 14.00
C GLY A 168 8.30 2.11 14.12
N SER A 169 6.97 2.19 14.22
CA SER A 169 6.24 3.45 14.06
C SER A 169 4.99 3.55 14.94
N ASN A 170 4.43 4.74 15.00
CA ASN A 170 3.13 5.05 15.58
C ASN A 170 2.55 6.31 14.92
N PRO A 171 1.24 6.61 15.07
CA PRO A 171 0.59 7.74 14.40
C PRO A 171 1.24 9.10 14.65
N GLU A 172 1.81 9.31 15.84
CA GLU A 172 2.39 10.60 16.23
C GLU A 172 3.70 10.91 15.47
N ILE A 173 4.38 9.88 14.96
CA ILE A 173 5.56 10.05 14.08
C ILE A 173 5.13 10.70 12.75
N PHE A 174 4.00 10.26 12.19
CA PHE A 174 3.54 10.71 10.88
C PHE A 174 2.66 11.96 10.95
N ARG A 175 2.03 12.24 12.09
CA ARG A 175 1.13 13.39 12.28
C ARG A 175 1.70 14.73 11.78
N PRO A 176 2.94 15.14 12.13
CA PRO A 176 3.48 16.42 11.67
C PRO A 176 3.59 16.53 10.15
N MET A 177 3.98 15.43 9.47
CA MET A 177 4.11 15.44 8.00
C MET A 177 2.74 15.34 7.30
N ILE A 178 1.74 14.74 7.94
CA ILE A 178 0.35 14.69 7.45
C ILE A 178 -0.28 16.09 7.55
N GLU A 179 -0.29 16.68 8.74
CA GLU A 179 -0.94 17.97 8.99
C GLU A 179 -0.29 19.14 8.24
N LYS A 180 1.04 19.14 8.07
CA LYS A 180 1.80 20.10 7.26
C LYS A 180 1.29 20.17 5.81
N ASN A 181 0.75 19.07 5.29
CA ASN A 181 0.31 18.92 3.91
C ASN A 181 -1.23 19.02 3.75
N ASN A 182 -1.90 19.66 4.71
CA ASN A 182 -3.35 19.85 4.72
C ASN A 182 -4.14 18.53 4.67
N LEU A 183 -3.58 17.50 5.29
CA LEU A 183 -4.18 16.19 5.49
C LEU A 183 -4.48 16.01 6.98
N ARG A 184 -5.33 15.04 7.31
CA ARG A 184 -5.63 14.67 8.71
C ARG A 184 -5.71 13.16 8.87
N ILE A 185 -5.37 12.70 10.07
CA ILE A 185 -5.60 11.31 10.48
C ILE A 185 -7.09 11.17 10.82
N THR A 186 -7.78 10.28 10.13
CA THR A 186 -9.20 9.98 10.37
C THR A 186 -9.39 8.74 11.24
N ASN A 187 -8.51 7.74 11.04
CA ASN A 187 -8.60 6.46 11.73
C ASN A 187 -7.19 5.99 12.11
N HIS A 188 -7.08 5.33 13.25
CA HIS A 188 -5.97 4.43 13.53
C HIS A 188 -6.48 3.26 14.38
N PHE A 189 -6.11 2.04 13.99
CA PHE A 189 -6.55 0.83 14.69
C PHE A 189 -5.55 -0.32 14.47
N GLY A 190 -5.60 -1.32 15.33
CA GLY A 190 -4.74 -2.50 15.22
C GLY A 190 -5.21 -3.46 14.13
N SER A 191 -4.27 -4.18 13.56
CA SER A 191 -4.56 -5.36 12.74
C SER A 191 -5.37 -6.38 13.55
N VAL A 192 -6.32 -7.02 12.90
CA VAL A 192 -7.10 -8.10 13.53
C VAL A 192 -6.25 -9.37 13.58
N LYS A 193 -5.50 -9.65 12.52
CA LYS A 193 -4.68 -10.87 12.39
C LYS A 193 -3.37 -10.79 13.19
N PHE A 194 -2.74 -9.61 13.19
CA PHE A 194 -1.46 -9.36 13.87
C PHE A 194 -1.55 -8.18 14.85
N PRO A 195 -2.40 -8.27 15.89
CA PRO A 195 -2.74 -7.11 16.74
C PRO A 195 -1.57 -6.58 17.56
N LEU A 196 -0.55 -7.39 17.78
CA LEU A 196 0.65 -6.99 18.52
C LEU A 196 1.69 -6.32 17.62
N ASP A 197 1.65 -6.59 16.32
CA ASP A 197 2.71 -6.20 15.38
C ASP A 197 2.27 -5.09 14.43
N MET A 198 1.04 -5.15 13.91
CA MET A 198 0.58 -4.30 12.83
C MET A 198 -0.56 -3.38 13.23
N TRP A 199 -0.62 -2.22 12.59
CA TRP A 199 -1.68 -1.23 12.75
C TRP A 199 -1.95 -0.50 11.43
N TYR A 200 -3.12 0.11 11.31
CA TYR A 200 -3.56 0.83 10.12
C TYR A 200 -3.76 2.31 10.42
N LEU A 201 -3.42 3.13 9.43
CA LEU A 201 -3.56 4.58 9.45
C LEU A 201 -4.48 5.00 8.31
N GLY A 202 -5.62 5.59 8.64
CA GLY A 202 -6.50 6.25 7.69
C GLY A 202 -6.23 7.75 7.65
N VAL A 203 -6.11 8.31 6.44
CA VAL A 203 -5.83 9.74 6.22
C VAL A 203 -6.72 10.26 5.09
N ASP A 204 -7.26 11.47 5.22
CA ASP A 204 -7.93 12.19 4.15
C ASP A 204 -7.50 13.67 4.10
N LYS A 205 -8.02 14.42 3.13
CA LYS A 205 -7.83 15.87 3.07
C LYS A 205 -8.62 16.56 4.18
N ASN A 206 -8.05 17.61 4.77
CA ASN A 206 -8.82 18.49 5.62
C ASN A 206 -9.98 19.09 4.83
N PRO A 207 -11.21 19.09 5.35
CA PRO A 207 -12.31 19.79 4.71
C PRO A 207 -11.98 21.29 4.61
N VAL A 208 -12.19 21.86 3.44
CA VAL A 208 -12.04 23.30 3.16
C VAL A 208 -13.18 24.07 3.81
#